data_9f3b0d6560a53d17370d0c1ed6202670
#
_entry.id   9f3b0d6560a53d17370d0c1ed6202670
#
_cell.length_a   1.000
_cell.length_b   1.000
_cell.length_c   1.000
_cell.angle_alpha   90.00
_cell.angle_beta   90.00
_cell.angle_gamma   90.00
#
_symmetry.space_group_name_H-M   'P 1'
#
loop_
_entity.id
_entity.type
_entity.pdbx_description
1 polymer ?
#
loop_
_entity_poly.entity_id
_entity_poly.type
_entity_poly.pdbx_seq_one_letter_code
_entity_poly.pdbx_strand_id
1 'polypeptide(L)'
;MSTMTSRFFAVKTTGGQEKNVAKFVGNRLEHRKQSDDSSLNKQANDIHSILVIDSLKGYVFFEAPNAQVVSDAISGFKHVKNLIPGIVSYDDIQKFLVTKSIVSEITVGDTVEITSGPFKNMRAKITNVETTRSEVTILLLDATYQLPVTVDIDGIRIVEKSKQ
;
A
#
# COMPACT_ATOMS: atom_id res chain seq x y z
N MET A 1 -19.25 13.04 23.46
CA MET A 1 -18.92 12.20 22.30
C MET A 1 -17.57 11.56 22.55
N SER A 2 -17.56 10.28 22.87
CA SER A 2 -16.30 9.55 23.04
C SER A 2 -15.66 9.40 21.67
N THR A 3 -14.61 10.14 21.43
CA THR A 3 -13.66 9.87 20.35
C THR A 3 -13.08 8.49 20.62
N MET A 4 -13.63 7.45 19.97
CA MET A 4 -13.00 6.14 19.98
C MET A 4 -11.63 6.32 19.30
N THR A 5 -10.59 6.36 20.12
CA THR A 5 -9.22 6.43 19.61
C THR A 5 -8.90 5.10 18.96
N SER A 6 -9.09 5.02 17.67
CA SER A 6 -8.67 3.88 16.87
C SER A 6 -7.18 3.69 17.01
N ARG A 7 -6.76 2.45 17.19
CA ARG A 7 -5.36 2.06 17.38
C ARG A 7 -4.98 1.02 16.36
N PHE A 8 -3.75 1.06 15.92
CA PHE A 8 -3.23 0.06 14.99
C PHE A 8 -2.46 -1.04 15.72
N PHE A 9 -2.72 -2.27 15.31
CA PHE A 9 -2.06 -3.47 15.84
C PHE A 9 -1.39 -4.21 14.69
N ALA A 10 -0.13 -4.61 14.88
CA ALA A 10 0.62 -5.36 13.91
C ALA A 10 0.43 -6.87 14.12
N VAL A 11 0.11 -7.57 13.07
CA VAL A 11 0.01 -9.04 13.05
C VAL A 11 1.11 -9.60 12.17
N LYS A 12 1.92 -10.49 12.73
CA LYS A 12 2.96 -11.18 11.99
C LYS A 12 2.37 -12.33 11.19
N THR A 13 2.69 -12.35 9.90
CA THR A 13 2.22 -13.36 8.94
C THR A 13 3.40 -14.08 8.28
N THR A 14 3.10 -15.09 7.49
CA THR A 14 4.07 -15.66 6.56
C THR A 14 4.36 -14.67 5.45
N GLY A 15 5.65 -14.38 5.18
CA GLY A 15 6.04 -13.45 4.13
C GLY A 15 5.50 -13.85 2.75
N GLY A 16 4.97 -12.87 2.02
CA GLY A 16 4.29 -13.07 0.74
C GLY A 16 2.82 -13.50 0.83
N GLN A 17 2.29 -13.70 2.05
CA GLN A 17 0.89 -14.05 2.28
C GLN A 17 0.06 -12.94 2.89
N GLU A 18 0.61 -11.74 3.01
CA GLU A 18 -0.01 -10.60 3.67
C GLU A 18 -1.36 -10.24 3.02
N LYS A 19 -1.38 -10.13 1.69
CA LYS A 19 -2.60 -9.80 0.92
C LYS A 19 -3.66 -10.90 1.03
N ASN A 20 -3.23 -12.16 1.05
CA ASN A 20 -4.15 -13.30 1.25
C ASN A 20 -4.75 -13.28 2.65
N VAL A 21 -3.95 -13.07 3.68
CA VAL A 21 -4.43 -12.94 5.06
C VAL A 21 -5.42 -11.80 5.19
N ALA A 22 -5.09 -10.61 4.68
CA ALA A 22 -5.99 -9.45 4.70
C ALA A 22 -7.32 -9.75 4.01
N LYS A 23 -7.30 -10.38 2.83
CA LYS A 23 -8.49 -10.75 2.07
C LYS A 23 -9.34 -11.78 2.81
N PHE A 24 -8.74 -12.83 3.36
CA PHE A 24 -9.49 -13.86 4.09
C PHE A 24 -10.10 -13.33 5.38
N VAL A 25 -9.37 -12.53 6.14
CA VAL A 25 -9.92 -11.88 7.34
C VAL A 25 -11.03 -10.91 6.96
N GLY A 26 -10.84 -10.10 5.93
CA GLY A 26 -11.87 -9.19 5.41
C GLY A 26 -13.16 -9.94 5.05
N ASN A 27 -13.07 -11.02 4.28
CA ASN A 27 -14.24 -11.84 3.93
C ASN A 27 -14.94 -12.42 5.16
N ARG A 28 -14.18 -12.91 6.17
CA ARG A 28 -14.74 -13.40 7.43
C ARG A 28 -15.51 -12.30 8.16
N LEU A 29 -14.96 -11.08 8.21
CA LEU A 29 -15.62 -9.95 8.87
C LEU A 29 -16.90 -9.55 8.14
N GLU A 30 -16.90 -9.54 6.81
CA GLU A 30 -18.09 -9.28 5.99
C GLU A 30 -19.20 -10.30 6.29
N HIS A 31 -18.89 -11.60 6.35
CA HIS A 31 -19.84 -12.63 6.72
C HIS A 31 -20.37 -12.45 8.14
N ARG A 32 -19.52 -12.06 9.10
CA ARG A 32 -19.94 -11.78 10.47
C ARG A 32 -20.86 -10.56 10.59
N LYS A 33 -20.64 -9.52 9.76
CA LYS A 33 -21.53 -8.35 9.69
C LYS A 33 -22.93 -8.68 9.21
N GLN A 34 -23.07 -9.72 8.40
CA GLN A 34 -24.35 -10.19 7.88
C GLN A 34 -25.00 -11.25 8.79
N SER A 35 -24.36 -11.64 9.89
CA SER A 35 -24.88 -12.62 10.85
C SER A 35 -25.97 -12.02 11.72
N ASP A 36 -26.99 -12.81 12.03
CA ASP A 36 -28.03 -12.46 13.01
C ASP A 36 -27.51 -12.44 14.47
N ASP A 37 -26.30 -12.98 14.70
CA ASP A 37 -25.63 -12.94 16.00
C ASP A 37 -25.04 -11.55 16.26
N SER A 38 -25.67 -10.84 17.19
CA SER A 38 -25.30 -9.46 17.57
C SER A 38 -23.87 -9.35 18.12
N SER A 39 -23.33 -10.41 18.72
CA SER A 39 -21.97 -10.43 19.28
C SER A 39 -20.93 -10.52 18.19
N LEU A 40 -21.15 -11.37 17.19
CA LEU A 40 -20.26 -11.51 16.02
C LEU A 40 -20.30 -10.27 15.13
N ASN A 41 -21.48 -9.70 14.95
CA ASN A 41 -21.69 -8.48 14.20
C ASN A 41 -20.94 -7.30 14.84
N LYS A 42 -21.04 -7.14 16.17
CA LYS A 42 -20.31 -6.08 16.90
C LYS A 42 -18.79 -6.23 16.74
N GLN A 43 -18.23 -7.44 16.93
CA GLN A 43 -16.82 -7.69 16.77
C GLN A 43 -16.32 -7.39 15.35
N ALA A 44 -17.14 -7.71 14.33
CA ALA A 44 -16.80 -7.41 12.95
C ALA A 44 -16.81 -5.91 12.65
N ASN A 45 -17.69 -5.16 13.28
CA ASN A 45 -17.76 -3.70 13.13
C ASN A 45 -16.65 -2.96 13.90
N ASP A 46 -16.07 -3.59 14.91
CA ASP A 46 -14.96 -3.03 15.68
C ASP A 46 -13.61 -3.05 14.92
N ILE A 47 -13.47 -3.83 13.86
CA ILE A 47 -12.34 -3.73 12.93
C ILE A 47 -12.67 -2.66 11.89
N HIS A 48 -11.99 -1.52 11.97
CA HIS A 48 -12.25 -0.37 11.10
C HIS A 48 -11.50 -0.46 9.77
N SER A 49 -10.25 -0.91 9.80
CA SER A 49 -9.44 -1.09 8.60
C SER A 49 -8.42 -2.22 8.71
N ILE A 50 -8.01 -2.74 7.56
CA ILE A 50 -6.92 -3.71 7.42
C ILE A 50 -5.94 -3.14 6.40
N LEU A 51 -4.68 -2.98 6.80
CA LEU A 51 -3.65 -2.37 5.98
C LEU A 51 -2.55 -3.39 5.65
N VAL A 52 -2.21 -3.50 4.38
CA VAL A 52 -1.03 -4.22 3.89
C VAL A 52 -0.08 -3.20 3.29
N ILE A 53 1.13 -3.15 3.81
CA ILE A 53 2.16 -2.22 3.38
C ILE A 53 3.24 -3.03 2.66
N ASP A 54 3.39 -2.83 1.35
CA ASP A 54 4.26 -3.65 0.49
C ASP A 54 5.75 -3.61 0.91
N SER A 55 6.19 -2.52 1.56
CA SER A 55 7.54 -2.38 2.10
C SER A 55 7.76 -3.12 3.43
N LEU A 56 6.69 -3.49 4.14
CA LEU A 56 6.73 -4.18 5.44
C LEU A 56 6.27 -5.64 5.29
N LYS A 57 7.04 -6.43 4.58
CA LYS A 57 6.72 -7.85 4.34
C LYS A 57 6.64 -8.65 5.64
N GLY A 58 5.67 -9.55 5.71
CA GLY A 58 5.41 -10.39 6.87
C GLY A 58 4.54 -9.73 7.94
N TYR A 59 3.95 -8.57 7.66
CA TYR A 59 3.08 -7.86 8.60
C TYR A 59 1.80 -7.38 7.94
N VAL A 60 0.69 -7.48 8.69
CA VAL A 60 -0.61 -6.88 8.35
C VAL A 60 -1.03 -6.05 9.55
N PHE A 61 -1.55 -4.87 9.30
CA PHE A 61 -1.97 -3.93 10.35
C PHE A 61 -3.49 -3.86 10.42
N PHE A 62 -4.02 -3.87 11.64
CA PHE A 62 -5.44 -3.80 11.91
C PHE A 62 -5.76 -2.58 12.75
N GLU A 63 -6.75 -1.81 12.33
CA GLU A 63 -7.30 -0.71 13.09
C GLU A 63 -8.48 -1.19 13.93
N ALA A 64 -8.34 -1.14 15.24
CA ALA A 64 -9.33 -1.65 16.19
C ALA A 64 -9.27 -0.91 17.53
N PRO A 65 -10.31 -1.01 18.37
CA PRO A 65 -10.32 -0.41 19.71
C PRO A 65 -9.35 -1.09 20.67
N ASN A 66 -9.11 -2.39 20.52
CA ASN A 66 -8.22 -3.17 21.39
C ASN A 66 -7.64 -4.40 20.70
N ALA A 67 -6.60 -4.98 21.30
CA ALA A 67 -5.88 -6.15 20.78
C ALA A 67 -6.74 -7.43 20.76
N GLN A 68 -7.70 -7.57 21.69
CA GLN A 68 -8.55 -8.76 21.76
C GLN A 68 -9.42 -8.92 20.52
N VAL A 69 -9.99 -7.83 20.02
CA VAL A 69 -10.80 -7.82 18.78
C VAL A 69 -9.96 -8.31 17.59
N VAL A 70 -8.71 -7.85 17.50
CA VAL A 70 -7.79 -8.30 16.43
C VAL A 70 -7.45 -9.78 16.60
N SER A 71 -7.14 -10.23 17.82
CA SER A 71 -6.82 -11.62 18.12
C SER A 71 -7.97 -12.56 17.71
N ASP A 72 -9.20 -12.19 18.01
CA ASP A 72 -10.41 -12.97 17.66
C ASP A 72 -10.65 -12.98 16.14
N ALA A 73 -10.36 -11.84 15.46
CA ALA A 73 -10.54 -11.73 14.01
C ALA A 73 -9.54 -12.61 13.23
N ILE A 74 -8.29 -12.73 13.73
CA ILE A 74 -7.22 -13.49 13.07
C ILE A 74 -7.13 -14.95 13.51
N SER A 75 -7.89 -15.36 14.51
CA SER A 75 -7.86 -16.72 15.06
C SER A 75 -8.19 -17.77 14.00
N GLY A 76 -7.38 -18.83 13.95
CA GLY A 76 -7.59 -19.99 13.07
C GLY A 76 -7.12 -19.81 11.63
N PHE A 77 -6.43 -18.71 11.28
CA PHE A 77 -5.85 -18.55 9.94
C PHE A 77 -4.44 -19.14 9.84
N LYS A 78 -4.24 -19.97 8.83
CA LYS A 78 -3.04 -20.79 8.63
C LYS A 78 -1.74 -20.00 8.45
N HIS A 79 -1.81 -18.80 7.86
CA HIS A 79 -0.65 -17.96 7.56
C HIS A 79 -0.43 -16.84 8.58
N VAL A 80 -1.22 -16.80 9.63
CA VAL A 80 -1.05 -15.88 10.75
C VAL A 80 -0.15 -16.55 11.77
N LYS A 81 0.92 -15.87 12.19
CA LYS A 81 1.85 -16.37 13.20
C LYS A 81 1.46 -15.91 14.60
N ASN A 82 1.46 -14.60 14.81
CA ASN A 82 1.10 -14.02 16.11
C ASN A 82 0.75 -12.54 15.98
N LEU A 83 -0.03 -12.06 16.94
CA LEU A 83 -0.25 -10.65 17.17
C LEU A 83 0.99 -10.07 17.89
N ILE A 84 1.54 -8.98 17.38
CA ILE A 84 2.67 -8.31 18.01
C ILE A 84 2.15 -7.50 19.20
N PRO A 85 2.73 -7.68 20.40
CA PRO A 85 2.35 -6.87 21.54
C PRO A 85 2.69 -5.40 21.34
N GLY A 86 1.76 -4.52 21.72
CA GLY A 86 1.92 -3.08 21.60
C GLY A 86 0.97 -2.46 20.60
N ILE A 87 0.96 -1.14 20.59
CA ILE A 87 0.16 -0.31 19.70
C ILE A 87 1.10 0.37 18.72
N VAL A 88 0.75 0.32 17.45
CA VAL A 88 1.45 1.08 16.40
C VAL A 88 0.78 2.44 16.29
N SER A 89 1.57 3.52 16.34
CA SER A 89 1.02 4.86 16.19
C SER A 89 0.62 5.12 14.74
N TYR A 90 -0.38 5.98 14.55
CA TYR A 90 -0.76 6.41 13.20
C TYR A 90 0.41 7.09 12.47
N ASP A 91 1.20 7.87 13.18
CA ASP A 91 2.37 8.57 12.62
C ASP A 91 3.43 7.60 12.07
N ASP A 92 3.57 6.44 12.69
CA ASP A 92 4.49 5.40 12.20
C ASP A 92 3.98 4.74 10.92
N ILE A 93 2.66 4.54 10.81
CA ILE A 93 2.02 3.97 9.61
C ILE A 93 1.94 5.02 8.50
N GLN A 94 1.65 6.28 8.83
CA GLN A 94 1.50 7.36 7.88
C GLN A 94 2.73 7.53 6.98
N LYS A 95 3.93 7.32 7.51
CA LYS A 95 5.17 7.38 6.73
C LYS A 95 5.20 6.39 5.56
N PHE A 96 4.46 5.29 5.69
CA PHE A 96 4.35 4.27 4.65
C PHE A 96 3.11 4.43 3.77
N LEU A 97 2.07 5.12 4.28
CA LEU A 97 0.84 5.40 3.54
C LEU A 97 0.99 6.63 2.64
N VAL A 98 1.79 7.59 3.06
CA VAL A 98 2.21 8.68 2.20
C VAL A 98 3.27 8.11 1.26
N THR A 99 2.85 7.48 0.20
CA THR A 99 3.61 7.51 -1.03
C THR A 99 3.83 9.00 -1.27
N LYS A 100 5.03 9.53 -1.07
CA LYS A 100 5.38 10.80 -1.69
C LYS A 100 4.98 10.59 -3.13
N SER A 101 3.96 11.27 -3.54
CA SER A 101 3.50 11.20 -4.91
C SER A 101 4.68 11.73 -5.72
N ILE A 102 5.45 10.83 -6.33
CA ILE A 102 6.54 11.18 -7.25
C ILE A 102 6.00 12.15 -8.31
N VAL A 103 4.68 12.08 -8.53
CA VAL A 103 3.90 13.02 -9.37
C VAL A 103 4.13 14.49 -9.02
N SER A 104 4.28 14.84 -7.74
CA SER A 104 4.54 16.24 -7.32
C SER A 104 5.98 16.69 -7.51
N GLU A 105 6.90 15.75 -7.73
CA GLU A 105 8.32 16.03 -7.93
C GLU A 105 8.77 15.90 -9.39
N ILE A 106 7.93 15.33 -10.26
CA ILE A 106 8.23 15.10 -11.67
C ILE A 106 7.82 16.32 -12.49
N THR A 107 8.74 16.79 -13.30
CA THR A 107 8.50 17.86 -14.27
C THR A 107 8.90 17.44 -15.69
N VAL A 108 8.25 18.07 -16.68
CA VAL A 108 8.64 17.89 -18.08
C VAL A 108 10.08 18.34 -18.26
N GLY A 109 10.89 17.50 -18.89
CA GLY A 109 12.31 17.74 -19.10
C GLY A 109 13.22 16.97 -18.16
N ASP A 110 12.70 16.40 -17.07
CA ASP A 110 13.48 15.57 -16.16
C ASP A 110 13.95 14.28 -16.86
N THR A 111 15.17 13.84 -16.49
CA THR A 111 15.70 12.56 -16.94
C THR A 111 15.39 11.49 -15.90
N VAL A 112 14.80 10.40 -16.36
CA VAL A 112 14.37 9.26 -15.53
C VAL A 112 15.00 7.96 -16.03
N GLU A 113 15.10 7.00 -15.12
CA GLU A 113 15.45 5.61 -15.42
C GLU A 113 14.20 4.75 -15.21
N ILE A 114 13.91 3.89 -16.15
CA ILE A 114 12.77 2.96 -16.09
C ILE A 114 13.13 1.80 -15.18
N THR A 115 12.33 1.54 -14.16
CA THR A 115 12.58 0.49 -13.16
C THR A 115 11.82 -0.79 -13.42
N SER A 116 10.82 -0.79 -14.30
CA SER A 116 9.96 -1.92 -14.60
C SER A 116 9.61 -2.03 -16.09
N GLY A 117 9.14 -3.20 -16.50
CA GLY A 117 8.69 -3.45 -17.87
C GLY A 117 9.80 -3.74 -18.87
N PRO A 118 9.46 -3.74 -20.19
CA PRO A 118 10.39 -4.14 -21.26
C PRO A 118 11.56 -3.17 -21.47
N PHE A 119 11.45 -1.94 -20.98
CA PHE A 119 12.46 -0.89 -21.10
C PHE A 119 13.26 -0.66 -19.80
N LYS A 120 13.22 -1.62 -18.90
CA LYS A 120 13.92 -1.56 -17.60
C LYS A 120 15.40 -1.22 -17.79
N ASN A 121 15.92 -0.32 -16.90
CA ASN A 121 17.28 0.21 -16.89
C ASN A 121 17.63 1.15 -18.07
N MET A 122 16.67 1.50 -18.92
CA MET A 122 16.88 2.53 -19.94
C MET A 122 16.63 3.92 -19.38
N ARG A 123 17.39 4.90 -19.87
CA ARG A 123 17.19 6.31 -19.54
C ARG A 123 16.23 6.95 -20.54
N ALA A 124 15.40 7.82 -20.03
CA ALA A 124 14.41 8.53 -20.81
C ALA A 124 14.20 9.95 -20.29
N LYS A 125 13.73 10.82 -21.17
CA LYS A 125 13.36 12.20 -20.83
C LYS A 125 11.85 12.34 -20.79
N ILE A 126 11.32 12.99 -19.74
CA ILE A 126 9.88 13.23 -19.61
C ILE A 126 9.44 14.32 -20.56
N THR A 127 8.42 14.02 -21.38
CA THR A 127 7.82 14.95 -22.33
C THR A 127 6.43 15.39 -21.93
N ASN A 128 5.69 14.57 -21.19
CA ASN A 128 4.38 14.90 -20.68
C ASN A 128 4.10 14.17 -19.36
N VAL A 129 3.34 14.82 -18.46
CA VAL A 129 2.93 14.23 -17.16
C VAL A 129 1.42 14.29 -17.07
N GLU A 130 0.77 13.13 -16.96
CA GLU A 130 -0.67 13.01 -16.78
C GLU A 130 -1.00 12.57 -15.36
N THR A 131 -1.20 13.54 -14.49
CA THR A 131 -1.43 13.33 -13.05
C THR A 131 -2.71 12.55 -12.75
N THR A 132 -3.75 12.70 -13.57
CA THR A 132 -5.05 12.06 -13.38
C THR A 132 -4.98 10.53 -13.50
N ARG A 133 -4.07 10.03 -14.34
CA ARG A 133 -3.89 8.60 -14.59
C ARG A 133 -2.63 8.02 -13.96
N SER A 134 -1.85 8.87 -13.28
CA SER A 134 -0.52 8.49 -12.78
C SER A 134 0.42 7.95 -13.87
N GLU A 135 0.35 8.54 -15.05
CA GLU A 135 1.13 8.16 -16.22
C GLU A 135 2.05 9.30 -16.67
N VAL A 136 3.19 8.94 -17.24
CA VAL A 136 4.11 9.88 -17.89
C VAL A 136 4.44 9.40 -19.29
N THR A 137 4.55 10.36 -20.21
CA THR A 137 5.10 10.10 -21.53
C THR A 137 6.59 10.46 -21.54
N ILE A 138 7.41 9.52 -21.94
CA ILE A 138 8.87 9.61 -21.93
C ILE A 138 9.42 9.34 -23.33
N LEU A 139 10.57 9.96 -23.64
CA LEU A 139 11.38 9.65 -24.83
C LEU A 139 12.63 8.90 -24.38
N LEU A 140 12.82 7.71 -24.91
CA LEU A 140 14.02 6.89 -24.66
C LEU A 140 15.26 7.57 -25.26
N LEU A 141 16.30 7.77 -24.43
CA LEU A 141 17.54 8.44 -24.85
C LEU A 141 18.49 7.49 -25.58
N ASP A 142 18.44 6.20 -25.23
CA ASP A 142 19.33 5.18 -25.75
C ASP A 142 18.76 4.43 -27.00
N ALA A 143 17.59 4.85 -27.48
CA ALA A 143 16.97 4.25 -28.66
C ALA A 143 17.38 4.96 -29.95
N THR A 144 17.62 4.20 -31.00
CA THR A 144 17.94 4.70 -32.34
C THR A 144 16.82 5.58 -32.92
N TYR A 145 15.60 5.35 -32.49
CA TYR A 145 14.42 6.14 -32.83
C TYR A 145 13.78 6.69 -31.57
N GLN A 146 13.51 7.99 -31.56
CA GLN A 146 12.84 8.67 -30.46
C GLN A 146 11.34 8.35 -30.50
N LEU A 147 10.95 7.23 -29.92
CA LEU A 147 9.54 6.85 -29.78
C LEU A 147 9.03 7.33 -28.42
N PRO A 148 7.90 8.06 -28.38
CA PRO A 148 7.24 8.37 -27.12
C PRO A 148 6.61 7.10 -26.55
N VAL A 149 6.91 6.81 -25.28
CA VAL A 149 6.37 5.66 -24.55
C VAL A 149 5.64 6.19 -23.31
N THR A 150 4.42 5.72 -23.07
CA THR A 150 3.69 6.02 -21.85
C THR A 150 3.93 4.92 -20.84
N VAL A 151 4.33 5.31 -19.63
CA VAL A 151 4.62 4.40 -18.51
C VAL A 151 4.00 4.92 -17.24
N ASP A 152 3.72 4.02 -16.30
CA ASP A 152 3.26 4.39 -14.97
C ASP A 152 4.36 5.14 -14.20
N ILE A 153 3.96 6.15 -13.44
CA ILE A 153 4.87 6.96 -12.61
C ILE A 153 5.65 6.09 -11.61
N ASP A 154 5.01 5.04 -11.09
CA ASP A 154 5.65 4.08 -10.17
C ASP A 154 6.74 3.23 -10.84
N GLY A 155 6.75 3.18 -12.16
CA GLY A 155 7.71 2.44 -12.99
C GLY A 155 8.97 3.23 -13.36
N ILE A 156 9.16 4.45 -12.84
CA ILE A 156 10.31 5.30 -13.14
C ILE A 156 10.98 5.83 -11.87
N ARG A 157 12.26 6.20 -12.02
CA ARG A 157 13.06 6.85 -10.97
C ARG A 157 13.76 8.09 -11.57
N ILE A 158 13.66 9.22 -10.90
CA ILE A 158 14.36 10.45 -11.31
C ILE A 158 15.86 10.25 -11.16
N VAL A 159 16.60 10.47 -12.22
CA VAL A 159 18.08 10.44 -12.25
C VAL A 159 18.64 11.83 -12.26
N GLU A 160 18.05 12.74 -13.04
CA GLU A 160 18.49 14.11 -13.16
C GLU A 160 17.29 15.04 -13.34
N LYS A 161 17.25 16.13 -12.57
CA LYS A 161 16.22 17.17 -12.71
C LYS A 161 16.61 18.15 -13.81
N SER A 162 15.63 18.55 -14.60
CA SER A 162 15.85 19.63 -15.58
C SER A 162 16.17 20.92 -14.82
N LYS A 163 17.30 21.52 -15.14
CA LYS A 163 17.60 22.88 -14.67
C LYS A 163 16.64 23.83 -15.38
N GLN A 164 15.78 24.48 -14.60
CA GLN A 164 15.09 25.68 -15.07
C GLN A 164 16.07 26.83 -15.20
#